data_188626f533d9ade788f1ec7f9a9d608a
#
_entry.id   188626f533d9ade788f1ec7f9a9d608a
#
_cell.length_a   1.000
_cell.length_b   1.000
_cell.length_c   1.000
_cell.angle_alpha   90.00
_cell.angle_beta   90.00
_cell.angle_gamma   90.00
#
_symmetry.space_group_name_H-M   'P 1'
#
loop_
_entity.id
_entity.type
_entity.pdbx_description
1 polymer ?
#
loop_
_entity_poly.entity_id
_entity_poly.type
_entity_poly.pdbx_seq_one_letter_code
_entity_poly.pdbx_strand_id
1 'polypeptide(L)'
;MIICAGGNENFSFAKAIGIGLVESAFHLSQLCFKEKPSKLIFIGTCGLYDKGEILEIYRSSHAFNVEFSKISHAFYTPAKYEICLEKENVSRETIKINSSNYICQNSKAAKEFSKLGFFAENMEAFSVL
;
A
#
# COMPACT_ATOMS: atom_id res chain seq x y z
N MET A 1 5.88 11.86 -11.91
CA MET A 1 7.05 11.20 -11.29
C MET A 1 6.68 9.78 -10.93
N ILE A 2 7.55 8.82 -11.20
CA ILE A 2 7.38 7.42 -10.77
C ILE A 2 8.24 7.21 -9.53
N ILE A 3 7.68 6.56 -8.53
CA ILE A 3 8.33 6.26 -7.24
C ILE A 3 8.18 4.78 -6.91
N CYS A 4 9.09 4.23 -6.11
CA CYS A 4 9.10 2.84 -5.63
C CYS A 4 9.64 2.79 -4.21
N ALA A 5 9.50 1.64 -3.55
CA ALA A 5 10.04 1.47 -2.20
C ALA A 5 11.58 1.55 -2.18
N GLY A 6 12.23 0.91 -3.10
CA GLY A 6 13.69 0.72 -3.09
C GLY A 6 14.08 -0.69 -2.59
N GLY A 7 15.32 -0.88 -2.14
CA GLY A 7 15.80 -2.21 -1.78
C GLY A 7 15.75 -3.17 -2.97
N ASN A 8 14.99 -4.26 -2.84
CA ASN A 8 14.78 -5.22 -3.93
C ASN A 8 13.86 -4.69 -5.05
N GLU A 9 13.17 -3.58 -4.82
CA GLU A 9 12.28 -2.91 -5.77
C GLU A 9 12.92 -1.64 -6.35
N ASN A 10 14.23 -1.65 -6.57
CA ASN A 10 14.95 -0.52 -7.11
C ASN A 10 14.93 -0.54 -8.64
N PHE A 11 14.13 0.34 -9.24
CA PHE A 11 14.00 0.46 -10.69
C PHE A 11 14.74 1.71 -11.19
N SER A 12 15.51 1.59 -12.28
CA SER A 12 16.29 2.69 -12.86
C SER A 12 15.45 3.89 -13.30
N PHE A 13 14.17 3.70 -13.54
CA PHE A 13 13.21 4.72 -13.98
C PHE A 13 12.30 5.27 -12.85
N ALA A 14 12.46 4.81 -11.61
CA ALA A 14 11.70 5.22 -10.46
C ALA A 14 12.59 5.76 -9.34
N LYS A 15 12.08 6.68 -8.53
CA LYS A 15 12.78 7.19 -7.36
C LYS A 15 12.40 6.37 -6.13
N ALA A 16 13.40 5.87 -5.43
CA ALA A 16 13.20 5.17 -4.16
C ALA A 16 12.78 6.15 -3.06
N ILE A 17 11.74 5.79 -2.32
CA ILE A 17 11.21 6.58 -1.20
C ILE A 17 11.36 5.90 0.17
N GLY A 18 11.93 4.69 0.23
CA GLY A 18 12.11 3.92 1.45
C GLY A 18 11.06 2.82 1.62
N ILE A 19 11.34 1.91 2.54
CA ILE A 19 10.53 0.73 2.83
C ILE A 19 9.70 0.96 4.09
N GLY A 20 8.41 0.61 4.03
CA GLY A 20 7.48 0.73 5.14
C GLY A 20 6.87 2.11 5.29
N LEU A 21 5.90 2.21 6.20
CA LEU A 21 5.02 3.38 6.32
C LEU A 21 5.77 4.67 6.71
N VAL A 22 6.69 4.59 7.65
CA VAL A 22 7.37 5.78 8.21
C VAL A 22 8.40 6.33 7.23
N GLU A 23 9.27 5.46 6.72
CA GLU A 23 10.36 5.87 5.84
C GLU A 23 9.81 6.41 4.52
N SER A 24 8.85 5.73 3.93
CA SER A 24 8.21 6.16 2.68
C SER A 24 7.47 7.50 2.84
N ALA A 25 6.71 7.70 3.92
CA ALA A 25 6.05 8.98 4.19
C ALA A 25 7.05 10.13 4.35
N PHE A 26 8.14 9.90 5.09
CA PHE A 26 9.17 10.91 5.34
C PHE A 26 9.88 11.32 4.03
N HIS A 27 10.42 10.36 3.31
CA HIS A 27 11.16 10.66 2.07
C HIS A 27 10.24 11.19 0.96
N LEU A 28 9.02 10.67 0.83
CA LEU A 28 8.05 11.20 -0.11
C LEU A 28 7.70 12.65 0.19
N SER A 29 7.49 12.99 1.46
CA SER A 29 7.22 14.38 1.86
C SER A 29 8.36 15.32 1.46
N GLN A 30 9.61 14.92 1.70
CA GLN A 30 10.79 15.70 1.28
C GLN A 30 10.88 15.82 -0.24
N LEU A 31 10.62 14.73 -0.95
CA LEU A 31 10.64 14.69 -2.41
C LEU A 31 9.58 15.64 -3.02
N CYS A 32 8.37 15.57 -2.49
CA CYS A 32 7.27 16.43 -2.93
C CYS A 32 7.54 17.90 -2.64
N PHE A 33 8.12 18.23 -1.47
CA PHE A 33 8.49 19.59 -1.14
C PHE A 33 9.55 20.14 -2.10
N LYS A 34 10.56 19.35 -2.43
CA LYS A 34 11.68 19.74 -3.30
C LYS A 34 11.28 19.84 -4.78
N GLU A 35 10.57 18.84 -5.28
CA GLU A 35 10.36 18.66 -6.72
C GLU A 35 8.95 19.04 -7.20
N LYS A 36 7.99 19.19 -6.29
CA LYS A 36 6.59 19.60 -6.56
C LYS A 36 5.96 18.88 -7.76
N PRO A 37 5.96 17.53 -7.77
CA PRO A 37 5.46 16.77 -8.90
C PRO A 37 3.96 17.00 -9.10
N SER A 38 3.53 17.23 -10.34
CA SER A 38 2.10 17.37 -10.69
C SER A 38 1.35 16.04 -10.60
N LYS A 39 2.06 14.91 -10.69
CA LYS A 39 1.50 13.57 -10.62
C LYS A 39 2.53 12.60 -10.05
N LEU A 40 2.05 11.72 -9.16
CA LEU A 40 2.82 10.59 -8.62
C LEU A 40 2.22 9.27 -9.10
N ILE A 41 3.09 8.31 -9.38
CA ILE A 41 2.74 6.92 -9.66
C ILE A 41 3.67 6.08 -8.80
N PHE A 42 3.10 5.36 -7.84
CA PHE A 42 3.83 4.37 -7.06
C PHE A 42 3.77 3.02 -7.77
N ILE A 43 4.92 2.35 -7.86
CA ILE A 43 5.05 0.99 -8.36
C ILE A 43 5.81 0.16 -7.33
N GLY A 44 5.36 -1.08 -7.14
CA GLY A 44 5.97 -2.01 -6.20
C GLY A 44 5.34 -3.39 -6.30
N THR A 45 5.85 -4.32 -5.54
CA THR A 45 5.25 -5.66 -5.41
C THR A 45 4.17 -5.67 -4.33
N CYS A 46 3.28 -6.64 -4.39
CA CYS A 46 2.29 -6.89 -3.35
C CYS A 46 2.13 -8.39 -3.08
N GLY A 47 1.85 -8.72 -1.82
CA GLY A 47 1.41 -10.05 -1.43
C GLY A 47 -0.10 -10.20 -1.62
N LEU A 48 -0.55 -11.33 -2.16
CA LEU A 48 -1.98 -11.63 -2.29
C LEU A 48 -2.48 -12.38 -1.07
N TYR A 49 -3.64 -11.99 -0.52
CA TYR A 49 -4.19 -12.65 0.66
C TYR A 49 -4.89 -13.98 0.37
N ASP A 50 -5.70 -14.06 -0.68
CA ASP A 50 -6.49 -15.28 -0.98
C ASP A 50 -6.79 -15.42 -2.48
N LYS A 51 -6.97 -14.31 -3.19
CA LYS A 51 -7.39 -14.24 -4.59
C LYS A 51 -6.36 -13.51 -5.44
N GLY A 52 -6.40 -13.74 -6.72
CA GLY A 52 -5.55 -13.10 -7.71
C GLY A 52 -4.53 -14.06 -8.31
N GLU A 53 -3.80 -13.58 -9.28
CA GLU A 53 -2.81 -14.35 -10.03
C GLU A 53 -1.41 -13.77 -9.81
N ILE A 54 -0.42 -14.65 -9.69
CA ILE A 54 0.98 -14.25 -9.54
C ILE A 54 1.46 -13.66 -10.87
N LEU A 55 2.25 -12.58 -10.80
CA LEU A 55 2.78 -11.82 -11.93
C LEU A 55 1.75 -10.96 -12.68
N GLU A 56 0.53 -10.86 -12.20
CA GLU A 56 -0.45 -9.91 -12.71
C GLU A 56 -0.21 -8.50 -12.16
N ILE A 57 -0.65 -7.49 -12.92
CA ILE A 57 -0.56 -6.07 -12.54
C ILE A 57 -1.89 -5.61 -11.98
N TYR A 58 -1.88 -5.24 -10.72
CA TYR A 58 -3.05 -4.70 -10.01
C TYR A 58 -2.94 -3.19 -9.84
N ARG A 59 -4.08 -2.53 -9.79
CA ARG A 59 -4.18 -1.10 -9.50
C ARG A 59 -4.96 -0.88 -8.22
N SER A 60 -4.51 0.07 -7.44
CA SER A 60 -5.25 0.51 -6.26
C SER A 60 -5.37 2.04 -6.23
N SER A 61 -6.54 2.50 -5.82
CA SER A 61 -6.81 3.87 -5.38
C SER A 61 -7.28 3.90 -3.92
N HIS A 62 -7.29 2.73 -3.27
CA HIS A 62 -7.75 2.50 -1.90
C HIS A 62 -6.66 1.82 -1.12
N ALA A 63 -6.10 2.50 -0.13
CA ALA A 63 -5.14 1.93 0.80
C ALA A 63 -5.67 1.95 2.23
N PHE A 64 -5.32 0.92 2.96
CA PHE A 64 -5.67 0.74 4.36
C PHE A 64 -4.41 0.54 5.19
N ASN A 65 -4.45 0.94 6.45
CA ASN A 65 -3.47 0.56 7.45
C ASN A 65 -4.17 -0.20 8.57
N VAL A 66 -4.35 -1.49 8.38
CA VAL A 66 -4.96 -2.39 9.34
C VAL A 66 -3.92 -3.40 9.82
N GLU A 67 -3.55 -3.27 11.08
CA GLU A 67 -2.66 -4.20 11.76
C GLU A 67 -3.42 -5.43 12.26
N PHE A 68 -2.73 -6.55 12.42
CA PHE A 68 -3.33 -7.78 12.93
C PHE A 68 -3.93 -7.62 14.33
N SER A 69 -3.39 -6.71 15.13
CA SER A 69 -3.92 -6.33 16.44
C SER A 69 -5.38 -5.84 16.38
N LYS A 70 -5.80 -5.20 15.29
CA LYS A 70 -7.19 -4.80 15.08
C LYS A 70 -8.09 -6.00 14.82
N ILE A 71 -7.59 -6.99 14.08
CA ILE A 71 -8.33 -8.22 13.77
C ILE A 71 -8.54 -9.06 15.03
N SER A 72 -7.55 -9.08 15.92
CA SER A 72 -7.64 -9.80 17.19
C SER A 72 -8.60 -9.17 18.21
N HIS A 73 -9.15 -7.98 17.90
CA HIS A 73 -10.02 -7.19 18.80
C HIS A 73 -9.41 -6.85 20.15
N ALA A 74 -8.09 -6.93 20.28
CA ALA A 74 -7.37 -6.67 21.53
C ALA A 74 -6.96 -5.21 21.71
N PHE A 75 -7.06 -4.39 20.65
CA PHE A 75 -6.55 -3.03 20.63
C PHE A 75 -7.54 -2.07 19.94
N TYR A 76 -7.47 -0.83 20.36
CA TYR A 76 -8.24 0.28 19.80
C TYR A 76 -7.29 1.31 19.20
N THR A 77 -7.69 1.92 18.08
CA THR A 77 -7.00 3.06 17.50
C THR A 77 -7.98 4.16 17.08
N PRO A 78 -7.72 5.43 17.42
CA PRO A 78 -8.45 6.58 16.90
C PRO A 78 -7.91 7.03 15.53
N ALA A 79 -6.80 6.47 15.06
CA ALA A 79 -6.19 6.86 13.80
C ALA A 79 -7.04 6.48 12.60
N LYS A 80 -7.03 7.31 11.57
CA LYS A 80 -7.58 6.92 10.26
C LYS A 80 -6.75 5.77 9.70
N TYR A 81 -7.42 4.77 9.19
CA TYR A 81 -6.80 3.58 8.63
C TYR A 81 -7.23 3.30 7.18
N GLU A 82 -7.91 4.26 6.57
CA GLU A 82 -8.39 4.19 5.20
C GLU A 82 -8.11 5.50 4.47
N ILE A 83 -7.54 5.40 3.29
CA ILE A 83 -7.37 6.49 2.34
C ILE A 83 -7.93 6.04 1.01
N CYS A 84 -8.82 6.85 0.44
CA CYS A 84 -9.37 6.67 -0.88
C CYS A 84 -9.07 7.91 -1.72
N LEU A 85 -8.44 7.73 -2.86
CA LEU A 85 -8.35 8.77 -3.86
C LEU A 85 -9.66 8.77 -4.64
N GLU A 86 -10.60 9.60 -4.22
CA GLU A 86 -11.76 9.93 -5.03
C GLU A 86 -11.29 10.67 -6.28
N LYS A 87 -11.25 10.00 -7.39
CA LYS A 87 -11.19 10.65 -8.69
C LYS A 87 -12.18 10.03 -9.64
N GLU A 88 -12.99 10.97 -10.13
CA GLU A 88 -13.93 10.86 -11.23
C GLU A 88 -13.45 9.90 -12.31
N ASN A 89 -14.36 9.02 -12.73
CA ASN A 89 -14.25 8.26 -13.97
C ASN A 89 -13.12 7.23 -14.11
N VAL A 90 -12.69 6.57 -13.05
CA VAL A 90 -11.84 5.40 -13.22
C VAL A 90 -12.75 4.18 -13.46
N SER A 91 -13.12 3.95 -14.70
CA SER A 91 -13.87 2.78 -15.19
C SER A 91 -13.07 1.47 -15.10
N ARG A 92 -12.00 1.41 -14.34
CA ARG A 92 -11.15 0.23 -14.17
C ARG A 92 -11.27 -0.29 -12.75
N GLU A 93 -11.45 -1.60 -12.66
CA GLU A 93 -11.45 -2.32 -11.40
C GLU A 93 -10.19 -2.04 -10.60
N THR A 94 -10.37 -1.61 -9.35
CA THR A 94 -9.27 -1.32 -8.41
C THR A 94 -9.37 -2.27 -7.24
N ILE A 95 -8.23 -2.71 -6.74
CA ILE A 95 -8.17 -3.56 -5.55
C ILE A 95 -8.07 -2.70 -4.29
N LYS A 96 -8.49 -3.27 -3.15
CA LYS A 96 -8.22 -2.74 -1.81
C LYS A 96 -6.91 -3.32 -1.32
N ILE A 97 -5.94 -2.45 -1.06
CA ILE A 97 -4.61 -2.85 -0.57
C ILE A 97 -4.45 -2.47 0.89
N ASN A 98 -3.97 -3.39 1.71
CA ASN A 98 -3.57 -3.10 3.07
C ASN A 98 -2.08 -2.78 3.12
N SER A 99 -1.67 -1.84 3.95
CA SER A 99 -0.27 -1.49 4.17
C SER A 99 0.06 -1.56 5.65
N SER A 100 1.11 -2.28 5.96
CA SER A 100 1.62 -2.48 7.31
C SER A 100 3.15 -2.56 7.28
N ASN A 101 3.79 -2.26 8.40
CA ASN A 101 5.24 -2.49 8.52
C ASN A 101 5.60 -3.99 8.65
N TYR A 102 4.60 -4.86 8.62
CA TYR A 102 4.78 -6.31 8.70
C TYR A 102 4.07 -7.00 7.55
N ILE A 103 4.75 -7.96 6.94
CA ILE A 103 4.21 -8.79 5.87
C ILE A 103 3.59 -10.04 6.48
N CYS A 104 2.38 -10.37 6.04
CA CYS A 104 1.67 -11.56 6.48
C CYS A 104 2.36 -12.84 5.97
N GLN A 105 2.84 -13.68 6.88
CA GLN A 105 3.46 -14.96 6.56
C GLN A 105 2.61 -16.18 6.98
N ASN A 106 1.38 -15.91 7.38
CA ASN A 106 0.51 -16.94 7.93
C ASN A 106 -0.81 -17.00 7.16
N SER A 107 -1.13 -18.15 6.59
CA SER A 107 -2.32 -18.34 5.77
C SER A 107 -3.64 -18.11 6.52
N LYS A 108 -3.68 -18.35 7.84
CA LYS A 108 -4.88 -18.06 8.65
C LYS A 108 -5.07 -16.55 8.80
N ALA A 109 -3.97 -15.81 9.08
CA ALA A 109 -4.01 -14.36 9.15
C ALA A 109 -4.38 -13.75 7.79
N ALA A 110 -3.82 -14.24 6.70
CA ALA A 110 -4.16 -13.81 5.34
C ALA A 110 -5.66 -13.96 5.05
N LYS A 111 -6.27 -15.06 5.45
CA LYS A 111 -7.72 -15.28 5.30
C LYS A 111 -8.55 -14.28 6.13
N GLU A 112 -8.11 -13.89 7.31
CA GLU A 112 -8.80 -12.87 8.11
C GLU A 112 -8.75 -11.50 7.42
N PHE A 113 -7.61 -11.10 6.86
CA PHE A 113 -7.51 -9.90 6.04
C PHE A 113 -8.39 -9.96 4.79
N SER A 114 -8.44 -11.11 4.11
CA SER A 114 -9.33 -11.32 2.95
C SER A 114 -10.81 -11.20 3.33
N LYS A 115 -11.25 -11.68 4.49
CA LYS A 115 -12.63 -11.52 4.99
C LYS A 115 -13.01 -10.05 5.22
N LEU A 116 -12.05 -9.20 5.54
CA LEU A 116 -12.25 -7.74 5.64
C LEU A 116 -12.35 -7.06 4.26
N GLY A 117 -12.21 -7.83 3.19
CA GLY A 117 -12.29 -7.34 1.82
C GLY A 117 -10.98 -6.84 1.24
N PHE A 118 -9.85 -7.05 1.92
CA PHE A 118 -8.55 -6.74 1.36
C PHE A 118 -8.13 -7.80 0.34
N PHE A 119 -7.62 -7.33 -0.78
CA PHE A 119 -7.16 -8.18 -1.86
C PHE A 119 -5.67 -8.50 -1.73
N ALA A 120 -4.89 -7.49 -1.42
CA ALA A 120 -3.43 -7.59 -1.35
C ALA A 120 -2.86 -6.74 -0.22
N GLU A 121 -1.58 -6.95 0.05
CA GLU A 121 -0.80 -6.12 0.96
C GLU A 121 0.50 -5.63 0.32
N ASN A 122 0.96 -4.50 0.80
CA ASN A 122 2.33 -4.02 0.65
C ASN A 122 2.73 -3.21 1.89
N MET A 123 3.85 -2.52 1.86
CA MET A 123 4.32 -1.78 3.03
C MET A 123 4.20 -0.25 2.90
N GLU A 124 3.82 0.29 1.75
CA GLU A 124 3.96 1.73 1.43
C GLU A 124 2.67 2.41 0.97
N ALA A 125 1.74 1.70 0.33
CA ALA A 125 0.61 2.33 -0.38
C ALA A 125 -0.19 3.31 0.48
N PHE A 126 -0.39 3.02 1.76
CA PHE A 126 -1.09 3.92 2.68
C PHE A 126 -0.34 5.24 2.92
N SER A 127 0.97 5.23 2.86
CA SER A 127 1.81 6.43 3.04
C SER A 127 1.96 7.25 1.75
N VAL A 128 1.65 6.65 0.60
CA VAL A 128 1.81 7.26 -0.72
C VAL A 128 0.53 7.94 -1.19
N LEU A 129 -0.64 7.40 -0.82
CA LEU A 129 -1.95 7.94 -1.18
C LEU A 129 -2.37 9.08 -0.27
#